data_127def2d1cbe4975d5052ba95deb6493
#
_entry.id   127def2d1cbe4975d5052ba95deb6493
#
_cell.length_a   1.000
_cell.length_b   1.000
_cell.length_c   1.000
_cell.angle_alpha   90.00
_cell.angle_beta   90.00
_cell.angle_gamma   90.00
#
_symmetry.space_group_name_H-M   'P 1'
#
loop_
_entity.id
_entity.type
_entity.pdbx_description
1 polymer ?
#
loop_
_entity_poly.entity_id
_entity_poly.type
_entity_poly.pdbx_seq_one_letter_code
_entity_poly.pdbx_strand_id
1 'polypeptide(L)'
;MEMRQLRYLVALADERHFTRAAAQLHIAQPALSQQVRRLEDEVGVALVDRTTRHVALTPAGELLVGRARRALAEIDAAAAELSELAGVRTGRVVIGAMRSTGRFDLSALFAAYYARHPGIELVVREEPSETMLQRLHADALDVAFLSVNRLDAGPDIQLHPLLDEPLVALLAPDHPLAARRRIDMAELRDERFVVFGEGGSLRRIVVQGAREAGFEPALAFESTESARIRAMASRGLGVALLPASEAEHEGPPVAVVPVRNPALTRDVTLAWRANRRHSPAARAFLQLAVTADSAGLPRENVAS
;
A
#
# COMPACT_ATOMS: atom_id res chain seq x y z
N MET A 1 -23.27 -16.37 17.90
CA MET A 1 -22.17 -15.73 17.13
C MET A 1 -20.87 -15.92 17.87
N GLU A 2 -19.94 -16.68 17.30
CA GLU A 2 -18.65 -17.03 17.89
C GLU A 2 -17.51 -16.26 17.23
N MET A 3 -16.44 -15.97 17.97
CA MET A 3 -15.23 -15.32 17.42
C MET A 3 -14.67 -16.04 16.20
N ARG A 4 -14.70 -17.37 16.20
CA ARG A 4 -14.22 -18.20 15.08
C ARG A 4 -15.03 -17.94 13.81
N GLN A 5 -16.34 -17.81 13.91
CA GLN A 5 -17.23 -17.49 12.77
C GLN A 5 -16.93 -16.10 12.22
N LEU A 6 -16.65 -15.11 13.09
CA LEU A 6 -16.26 -13.76 12.67
C LEU A 6 -14.92 -13.78 11.93
N ARG A 7 -13.90 -14.50 12.43
CA ARG A 7 -12.62 -14.67 11.72
C ARG A 7 -12.80 -15.32 10.35
N TYR A 8 -13.70 -16.29 10.24
CA TYR A 8 -13.99 -16.97 8.99
C TYR A 8 -14.66 -16.04 7.97
N LEU A 9 -15.63 -15.25 8.42
CA LEU A 9 -16.29 -14.26 7.56
C LEU A 9 -15.31 -13.18 7.08
N VAL A 10 -14.43 -12.68 7.96
CA VAL A 10 -13.40 -11.70 7.61
C VAL A 10 -12.42 -12.27 6.59
N ALA A 11 -11.90 -13.49 6.78
CA ALA A 11 -11.00 -14.14 5.83
C ALA A 11 -11.68 -14.35 4.46
N LEU A 12 -12.97 -14.71 4.45
CA LEU A 12 -13.75 -14.84 3.21
C LEU A 12 -13.93 -13.49 2.49
N ALA A 13 -14.12 -12.41 3.24
CA ALA A 13 -14.22 -11.06 2.71
C ALA A 13 -12.91 -10.59 2.06
N ASP A 14 -11.77 -10.93 2.67
CA ASP A 14 -10.43 -10.58 2.18
C ASP A 14 -10.08 -11.33 0.89
N GLU A 15 -10.32 -12.62 0.86
CA GLU A 15 -9.97 -13.50 -0.26
C GLU A 15 -11.00 -13.50 -1.40
N ARG A 16 -12.24 -13.13 -1.13
CA ARG A 16 -13.38 -13.20 -2.06
C ARG A 16 -13.49 -14.55 -2.77
N HIS A 17 -13.03 -15.61 -2.11
CA HIS A 17 -13.02 -16.97 -2.66
C HIS A 17 -12.96 -18.01 -1.53
N PHE A 18 -13.97 -18.89 -1.45
CA PHE A 18 -14.07 -19.90 -0.37
C PHE A 18 -12.84 -20.80 -0.25
N THR A 19 -12.30 -21.29 -1.38
CA THR A 19 -11.14 -22.21 -1.35
C THR A 19 -9.88 -21.50 -0.85
N ARG A 20 -9.62 -20.26 -1.28
CA ARG A 20 -8.45 -19.48 -0.82
C ARG A 20 -8.58 -19.11 0.66
N ALA A 21 -9.75 -18.65 1.08
CA ALA A 21 -10.00 -18.32 2.47
C ALA A 21 -9.86 -19.58 3.38
N ALA A 22 -10.35 -20.74 2.93
CA ALA A 22 -10.19 -22.00 3.66
C ALA A 22 -8.72 -22.43 3.76
N ALA A 23 -7.94 -22.28 2.69
CA ALA A 23 -6.50 -22.56 2.68
C ALA A 23 -5.74 -21.63 3.65
N GLN A 24 -6.05 -20.33 3.65
CA GLN A 24 -5.48 -19.36 4.59
C GLN A 24 -5.79 -19.72 6.05
N LEU A 25 -6.98 -20.25 6.31
CA LEU A 25 -7.43 -20.65 7.64
C LEU A 25 -7.01 -22.07 8.03
N HIS A 26 -6.29 -22.79 7.14
CA HIS A 26 -5.89 -24.18 7.32
C HIS A 26 -7.05 -25.15 7.64
N ILE A 27 -8.20 -24.95 6.97
CA ILE A 27 -9.40 -25.80 7.11
C ILE A 27 -9.92 -26.28 5.75
N ALA A 28 -10.80 -27.27 5.77
CA ALA A 28 -11.49 -27.72 4.57
C ALA A 28 -12.55 -26.69 4.12
N GLN A 29 -12.64 -26.43 2.82
CA GLN A 29 -13.61 -25.50 2.26
C GLN A 29 -15.07 -25.77 2.69
N PRO A 30 -15.56 -27.03 2.75
CA PRO A 30 -16.91 -27.32 3.23
C PRO A 30 -17.14 -26.85 4.68
N ALA A 31 -16.12 -26.97 5.55
CA ALA A 31 -16.21 -26.51 6.93
C ALA A 31 -16.36 -24.99 7.01
N LEU A 32 -15.59 -24.22 6.22
CA LEU A 32 -15.75 -22.78 6.12
C LEU A 32 -17.16 -22.41 5.67
N SER A 33 -17.64 -23.02 4.59
CA SER A 33 -18.98 -22.75 4.03
C SER A 33 -20.09 -23.05 5.05
N GLN A 34 -19.95 -24.12 5.81
CA GLN A 34 -20.89 -24.48 6.86
C GLN A 34 -20.91 -23.48 8.01
N GLN A 35 -19.75 -23.01 8.45
CA GLN A 35 -19.65 -22.02 9.53
C GLN A 35 -20.21 -20.65 9.13
N VAL A 36 -19.99 -20.24 7.89
CA VAL A 36 -20.61 -19.00 7.37
C VAL A 36 -22.13 -19.15 7.32
N ARG A 37 -22.66 -20.30 6.86
CA ARG A 37 -24.12 -20.54 6.88
C ARG A 37 -24.71 -20.52 8.29
N ARG A 38 -24.04 -21.16 9.26
CA ARG A 38 -24.49 -21.12 10.65
C ARG A 38 -24.53 -19.70 11.21
N LEU A 39 -23.57 -18.86 10.81
CA LEU A 39 -23.57 -17.45 11.18
C LEU A 39 -24.74 -16.71 10.54
N GLU A 40 -25.04 -16.94 9.24
CA GLU A 40 -26.19 -16.38 8.53
C GLU A 40 -27.50 -16.81 9.20
N ASP A 41 -27.64 -18.10 9.54
CA ASP A 41 -28.82 -18.63 10.23
C ASP A 41 -29.01 -17.97 11.62
N GLU A 42 -27.92 -17.74 12.35
CA GLU A 42 -27.95 -17.12 13.68
C GLU A 42 -28.31 -15.65 13.65
N VAL A 43 -27.79 -14.89 12.65
CA VAL A 43 -28.10 -13.45 12.51
C VAL A 43 -29.37 -13.19 11.70
N GLY A 44 -29.94 -14.22 11.08
CA GLY A 44 -31.22 -14.17 10.37
C GLY A 44 -31.18 -13.46 9.01
N VAL A 45 -29.98 -13.17 8.47
CA VAL A 45 -29.78 -12.51 7.17
C VAL A 45 -28.63 -13.12 6.41
N ALA A 46 -28.71 -13.14 5.07
CA ALA A 46 -27.61 -13.55 4.22
C ALA A 46 -26.47 -12.52 4.32
N LEU A 47 -25.24 -13.00 4.52
CA LEU A 47 -24.02 -12.19 4.59
C LEU A 47 -23.19 -12.28 3.30
N VAL A 48 -23.40 -13.36 2.54
CA VAL A 48 -22.63 -13.67 1.32
C VAL A 48 -23.61 -13.88 0.16
N ASP A 49 -23.39 -13.16 -0.94
CA ASP A 49 -24.07 -13.44 -2.20
C ASP A 49 -23.39 -14.62 -2.90
N ARG A 50 -24.18 -15.69 -3.10
CA ARG A 50 -23.75 -16.97 -3.69
C ARG A 50 -24.15 -17.11 -5.15
N THR A 51 -24.81 -16.09 -5.74
CA THR A 51 -25.37 -16.13 -7.10
C THR A 51 -24.33 -15.80 -8.16
N THR A 52 -23.19 -15.22 -7.80
CA THR A 52 -22.13 -14.79 -8.70
C THR A 52 -20.98 -15.82 -8.77
N ARG A 53 -20.25 -15.86 -9.91
CA ARG A 53 -19.02 -16.66 -10.06
C ARG A 53 -17.92 -16.26 -9.06
N HIS A 54 -18.07 -15.10 -8.42
CA HIS A 54 -17.19 -14.58 -7.39
C HIS A 54 -17.98 -14.41 -6.09
N VAL A 55 -17.32 -14.62 -4.95
CA VAL A 55 -17.91 -14.39 -3.65
C VAL A 55 -18.02 -12.87 -3.43
N ALA A 56 -19.25 -12.38 -3.29
CA ALA A 56 -19.53 -11.00 -2.91
C ALA A 56 -20.18 -10.98 -1.52
N LEU A 57 -19.95 -9.92 -0.77
CA LEU A 57 -20.67 -9.66 0.47
C LEU A 57 -22.01 -8.98 0.17
N THR A 58 -23.03 -9.29 0.95
CA THR A 58 -24.25 -8.48 1.00
C THR A 58 -23.99 -7.18 1.80
N PRO A 59 -24.86 -6.16 1.73
CA PRO A 59 -24.75 -4.99 2.61
C PRO A 59 -24.70 -5.35 4.11
N ALA A 60 -25.44 -6.40 4.53
CA ALA A 60 -25.37 -6.94 5.88
C ALA A 60 -24.01 -7.60 6.16
N GLY A 61 -23.44 -8.30 5.18
CA GLY A 61 -22.10 -8.89 5.25
C GLY A 61 -21.02 -7.82 5.40
N GLU A 62 -21.07 -6.77 4.61
CA GLU A 62 -20.11 -5.63 4.72
C GLU A 62 -20.18 -4.97 6.08
N LEU A 63 -21.39 -4.70 6.58
CA LEU A 63 -21.60 -4.15 7.93
C LEU A 63 -20.99 -5.06 8.99
N LEU A 64 -21.31 -6.37 8.95
CA LEU A 64 -20.82 -7.31 9.94
C LEU A 64 -19.31 -7.50 9.86
N VAL A 65 -18.71 -7.57 8.68
CA VAL A 65 -17.24 -7.64 8.49
C VAL A 65 -16.55 -6.43 9.11
N GLY A 66 -17.06 -5.21 8.88
CA GLY A 66 -16.50 -4.00 9.48
C GLY A 66 -16.58 -4.02 11.02
N ARG A 67 -17.67 -4.54 11.59
CA ARG A 67 -17.82 -4.69 13.05
C ARG A 67 -16.95 -5.83 13.60
N ALA A 68 -16.90 -6.96 12.88
CA ALA A 68 -16.10 -8.12 13.26
C ALA A 68 -14.60 -7.79 13.31
N ARG A 69 -14.07 -7.06 12.33
CA ARG A 69 -12.67 -6.62 12.34
C ARG A 69 -12.34 -5.80 13.58
N ARG A 70 -13.20 -4.86 13.96
CA ARG A 70 -12.99 -4.04 15.17
C ARG A 70 -13.03 -4.88 16.43
N ALA A 71 -14.03 -5.76 16.57
CA ALA A 71 -14.15 -6.63 17.72
C ALA A 71 -12.95 -7.58 17.88
N LEU A 72 -12.48 -8.18 16.76
CA LEU A 72 -11.30 -9.04 16.77
C LEU A 72 -10.03 -8.26 17.10
N ALA A 73 -9.87 -7.04 16.58
CA ALA A 73 -8.74 -6.17 16.92
C ALA A 73 -8.69 -5.80 18.40
N GLU A 74 -9.83 -5.52 19.04
CA GLU A 74 -9.90 -5.25 20.48
C GLU A 74 -9.50 -6.48 21.33
N ILE A 75 -9.92 -7.67 20.91
CA ILE A 75 -9.54 -8.90 21.60
C ILE A 75 -8.04 -9.19 21.44
N ASP A 76 -7.50 -9.01 20.23
CA ASP A 76 -6.08 -9.20 19.97
C ASP A 76 -5.23 -8.13 20.72
N ALA A 77 -5.73 -6.91 20.85
CA ALA A 77 -5.11 -5.85 21.67
C ALA A 77 -5.09 -6.22 23.16
N ALA A 78 -6.20 -6.71 23.69
CA ALA A 78 -6.26 -7.14 25.09
C ALA A 78 -5.33 -8.34 25.38
N ALA A 79 -5.26 -9.31 24.46
CA ALA A 79 -4.34 -10.44 24.58
C ALA A 79 -2.86 -9.97 24.56
N ALA A 80 -2.53 -8.99 23.72
CA ALA A 80 -1.19 -8.40 23.65
C ALA A 80 -0.86 -7.61 24.94
N GLU A 81 -1.79 -6.83 25.49
CA GLU A 81 -1.62 -6.11 26.76
C GLU A 81 -1.36 -7.10 27.92
N LEU A 82 -2.10 -8.20 27.99
CA LEU A 82 -1.87 -9.25 28.97
C LEU A 82 -0.51 -9.93 28.79
N SER A 83 -0.09 -10.15 27.54
CA SER A 83 1.22 -10.72 27.23
C SER A 83 2.36 -9.78 27.60
N GLU A 84 2.21 -8.47 27.46
CA GLU A 84 3.18 -7.47 27.95
C GLU A 84 3.31 -7.53 29.47
N LEU A 85 2.19 -7.62 30.21
CA LEU A 85 2.20 -7.78 31.67
C LEU A 85 2.89 -9.07 32.12
N ALA A 86 2.80 -10.14 31.33
CA ALA A 86 3.47 -11.42 31.55
C ALA A 86 4.94 -11.45 31.09
N GLY A 87 5.47 -10.35 30.54
CA GLY A 87 6.82 -10.28 29.96
C GLY A 87 6.97 -11.00 28.61
N VAL A 88 5.87 -11.47 28.03
CA VAL A 88 5.85 -12.15 26.72
C VAL A 88 5.32 -11.18 25.67
N ARG A 89 6.23 -10.66 24.82
CA ARG A 89 5.88 -9.75 23.73
C ARG A 89 5.51 -10.58 22.50
N THR A 90 4.25 -10.84 22.32
CA THR A 90 3.68 -11.51 21.14
C THR A 90 2.60 -10.62 20.52
N GLY A 91 2.36 -10.79 19.23
CA GLY A 91 1.32 -10.04 18.53
C GLY A 91 1.56 -10.00 17.03
N ARG A 92 0.74 -9.23 16.33
CA ARG A 92 0.80 -9.06 14.88
C ARG A 92 0.58 -7.60 14.53
N VAL A 93 1.33 -7.10 13.54
CA VAL A 93 1.11 -5.80 12.91
C VAL A 93 0.87 -6.02 11.42
N VAL A 94 -0.25 -5.52 10.90
CA VAL A 94 -0.59 -5.61 9.48
C VAL A 94 -0.33 -4.26 8.84
N ILE A 95 0.63 -4.24 7.91
CA ILE A 95 1.19 -3.04 7.30
C ILE A 95 0.84 -3.04 5.82
N GLY A 96 0.23 -1.94 5.36
CA GLY A 96 0.12 -1.65 3.94
C GLY A 96 1.35 -0.91 3.46
N ALA A 97 1.86 -1.23 2.27
CA ALA A 97 2.99 -0.52 1.69
C ALA A 97 2.81 -0.31 0.19
N MET A 98 3.28 0.83 -0.30
CA MET A 98 3.52 1.00 -1.73
C MET A 98 4.69 0.12 -2.16
N ARG A 99 4.76 -0.24 -3.44
CA ARG A 99 5.89 -1.01 -4.00
C ARG A 99 7.22 -0.31 -3.87
N SER A 100 7.22 0.99 -3.87
CA SER A 100 8.40 1.81 -3.69
C SER A 100 8.10 2.95 -2.75
N THR A 101 8.88 3.08 -1.71
CA THR A 101 8.85 4.16 -0.73
C THR A 101 9.96 5.20 -0.96
N GLY A 102 10.55 5.19 -2.17
CA GLY A 102 11.60 6.12 -2.53
C GLY A 102 12.86 5.93 -1.66
N ARG A 103 13.34 7.05 -1.14
CA ARG A 103 14.51 7.05 -0.23
C ARG A 103 14.18 6.64 1.20
N PHE A 104 12.92 6.43 1.54
CA PHE A 104 12.53 5.91 2.85
C PHE A 104 12.77 4.40 2.90
N ASP A 105 13.76 3.98 3.68
CA ASP A 105 14.14 2.58 3.81
C ASP A 105 13.18 1.83 4.74
N LEU A 106 12.11 1.32 4.16
CA LEU A 106 11.09 0.55 4.87
C LEU A 106 11.66 -0.78 5.41
N SER A 107 12.63 -1.38 4.72
CA SER A 107 13.26 -2.63 5.15
C SER A 107 14.11 -2.41 6.40
N ALA A 108 14.85 -1.30 6.47
CA ALA A 108 15.59 -0.93 7.67
C ALA A 108 14.66 -0.66 8.86
N LEU A 109 13.49 -0.02 8.63
CA LEU A 109 12.48 0.15 9.67
C LEU A 109 11.96 -1.19 10.20
N PHE A 110 11.65 -2.13 9.30
CA PHE A 110 11.21 -3.48 9.71
C PHE A 110 12.29 -4.23 10.49
N ALA A 111 13.54 -4.17 10.04
CA ALA A 111 14.67 -4.78 10.74
C ALA A 111 14.85 -4.19 12.14
N ALA A 112 14.80 -2.86 12.26
CA ALA A 112 14.90 -2.17 13.55
C ALA A 112 13.75 -2.50 14.51
N TYR A 113 12.55 -2.66 13.98
CA TYR A 113 11.39 -3.10 14.76
C TYR A 113 11.53 -4.56 15.20
N TYR A 114 11.87 -5.47 14.28
CA TYR A 114 12.03 -6.89 14.56
C TYR A 114 13.13 -7.16 15.60
N ALA A 115 14.25 -6.44 15.53
CA ALA A 115 15.33 -6.57 16.51
C ALA A 115 14.86 -6.24 17.94
N ARG A 116 13.92 -5.29 18.10
CA ARG A 116 13.36 -4.89 19.41
C ARG A 116 12.20 -5.77 19.86
N HIS A 117 11.48 -6.38 18.91
CA HIS A 117 10.24 -7.11 19.14
C HIS A 117 10.20 -8.43 18.34
N PRO A 118 11.13 -9.38 18.59
CA PRO A 118 11.31 -10.58 17.78
C PRO A 118 10.11 -11.56 17.86
N GLY A 119 9.25 -11.41 18.87
CA GLY A 119 8.02 -12.23 19.01
C GLY A 119 6.80 -11.65 18.29
N ILE A 120 6.94 -10.53 17.57
CA ILE A 120 5.82 -9.91 16.84
C ILE A 120 5.88 -10.28 15.36
N GLU A 121 4.77 -10.75 14.82
CA GLU A 121 4.60 -11.03 13.39
C GLU A 121 4.36 -9.71 12.64
N LEU A 122 5.19 -9.42 11.62
CA LEU A 122 4.95 -8.34 10.67
C LEU A 122 4.35 -8.92 9.39
N VAL A 123 3.17 -8.45 9.02
CA VAL A 123 2.51 -8.83 7.76
C VAL A 123 2.47 -7.61 6.86
N VAL A 124 3.25 -7.62 5.80
CA VAL A 124 3.32 -6.55 4.81
C VAL A 124 2.45 -6.90 3.61
N ARG A 125 1.60 -5.97 3.18
CA ARG A 125 0.75 -6.08 2.00
C ARG A 125 1.04 -4.95 1.04
N GLU A 126 1.47 -5.29 -0.17
CA GLU A 126 1.69 -4.31 -1.23
C GLU A 126 0.39 -4.07 -2.00
N GLU A 127 -0.13 -2.87 -1.88
CA GLU A 127 -1.42 -2.49 -2.48
C GLU A 127 -1.39 -1.02 -2.96
N PRO A 128 -2.30 -0.64 -3.89
CA PRO A 128 -2.50 0.75 -4.25
C PRO A 128 -2.94 1.60 -3.05
N SER A 129 -2.52 2.88 -3.02
CA SER A 129 -2.82 3.80 -1.90
C SER A 129 -4.30 3.91 -1.58
N GLU A 130 -5.16 3.93 -2.59
CA GLU A 130 -6.62 3.99 -2.42
C GLU A 130 -7.17 2.73 -1.73
N THR A 131 -6.70 1.55 -2.13
CA THR A 131 -7.04 0.28 -1.49
C THR A 131 -6.57 0.25 -0.04
N MET A 132 -5.36 0.74 0.23
CA MET A 132 -4.83 0.83 1.59
C MET A 132 -5.66 1.76 2.48
N LEU A 133 -6.11 2.92 1.97
CA LEU A 133 -7.03 3.81 2.69
C LEU A 133 -8.34 3.11 3.03
N GLN A 134 -8.96 2.42 2.08
CA GLN A 134 -10.17 1.63 2.32
C GLN A 134 -9.95 0.56 3.40
N ARG A 135 -8.79 -0.10 3.38
CA ARG A 135 -8.44 -1.13 4.38
C ARG A 135 -8.13 -0.55 5.75
N LEU A 136 -7.55 0.65 5.84
CA LEU A 136 -7.41 1.38 7.12
C LEU A 136 -8.77 1.72 7.71
N HIS A 137 -9.70 2.25 6.91
CA HIS A 137 -11.07 2.52 7.35
C HIS A 137 -11.81 1.25 7.79
N ALA A 138 -11.52 0.12 7.17
CA ALA A 138 -12.11 -1.18 7.48
C ALA A 138 -11.39 -1.94 8.62
N ASP A 139 -10.40 -1.33 9.28
CA ASP A 139 -9.55 -1.94 10.32
C ASP A 139 -8.80 -3.22 9.85
N ALA A 140 -8.58 -3.35 8.55
CA ALA A 140 -7.86 -4.48 7.95
C ALA A 140 -6.34 -4.24 7.83
N LEU A 141 -5.90 -3.00 8.05
CA LEU A 141 -4.50 -2.61 8.22
C LEU A 141 -4.38 -1.84 9.55
N ASP A 142 -3.25 -2.00 10.22
CA ASP A 142 -2.90 -1.20 11.39
C ASP A 142 -2.27 0.12 10.98
N VAL A 143 -1.40 0.09 9.98
CA VAL A 143 -0.68 1.24 9.41
C VAL A 143 -0.52 1.06 7.91
N ALA A 144 -0.28 2.15 7.19
CA ALA A 144 0.04 2.11 5.77
C ALA A 144 1.08 3.17 5.37
N PHE A 145 2.01 2.79 4.50
CA PHE A 145 2.92 3.69 3.79
C PHE A 145 2.36 3.92 2.39
N LEU A 146 1.83 5.10 2.16
CA LEU A 146 1.06 5.41 0.95
C LEU A 146 1.32 6.83 0.45
N SER A 147 0.83 7.15 -0.74
CA SER A 147 0.83 8.51 -1.27
C SER A 147 -0.60 9.04 -1.22
N VAL A 148 -0.78 10.16 -0.54
CA VAL A 148 -2.08 10.84 -0.43
C VAL A 148 -2.27 11.92 -1.48
N ASN A 149 -1.29 12.16 -2.36
CA ASN A 149 -1.42 13.14 -3.43
C ASN A 149 -2.78 13.04 -4.12
N ARG A 150 -3.65 14.03 -3.87
CA ARG A 150 -5.00 14.14 -4.43
C ARG A 150 -5.96 13.00 -4.05
N LEU A 151 -5.70 12.33 -2.91
CA LEU A 151 -6.63 11.40 -2.28
C LEU A 151 -7.22 12.08 -1.04
N ASP A 152 -8.51 11.95 -0.86
CA ASP A 152 -9.17 12.27 0.41
C ASP A 152 -9.02 11.07 1.35
N ALA A 153 -8.21 11.23 2.39
CA ALA A 153 -8.01 10.20 3.40
C ALA A 153 -9.17 10.13 4.41
N GLY A 154 -10.03 11.15 4.45
CA GLY A 154 -11.09 11.28 5.43
C GLY A 154 -10.58 11.71 6.83
N PRO A 155 -11.49 12.19 7.70
CA PRO A 155 -11.15 12.80 8.99
C PRO A 155 -10.63 11.80 10.04
N ASP A 156 -10.91 10.50 9.84
CA ASP A 156 -10.51 9.44 10.78
C ASP A 156 -9.09 8.93 10.56
N ILE A 157 -8.43 9.32 9.47
CA ILE A 157 -7.07 8.90 9.15
C ILE A 157 -6.08 9.98 9.58
N GLN A 158 -5.16 9.59 10.46
CA GLN A 158 -4.00 10.39 10.78
C GLN A 158 -2.93 10.20 9.71
N LEU A 159 -2.36 11.30 9.25
CA LEU A 159 -1.32 11.34 8.25
C LEU A 159 -0.04 11.93 8.86
N HIS A 160 1.08 11.25 8.63
CA HIS A 160 2.42 11.73 9.00
C HIS A 160 3.28 11.71 7.74
N PRO A 161 3.57 12.89 7.14
CA PRO A 161 4.44 12.98 5.95
C PRO A 161 5.85 12.47 6.29
N LEU A 162 6.41 11.62 5.44
CA LEU A 162 7.77 11.08 5.60
C LEU A 162 8.74 11.72 4.61
N LEU A 163 8.33 11.86 3.35
CA LEU A 163 9.13 12.57 2.36
C LEU A 163 8.25 13.02 1.17
N ASP A 164 8.75 14.06 0.49
CA ASP A 164 8.31 14.45 -0.85
C ASP A 164 9.44 14.23 -1.83
N GLU A 165 9.13 13.63 -2.97
CA GLU A 165 10.13 13.29 -3.97
C GLU A 165 9.71 13.78 -5.36
N PRO A 166 10.58 14.52 -6.09
CA PRO A 166 10.27 14.98 -7.44
C PRO A 166 10.23 13.80 -8.42
N LEU A 167 9.34 13.88 -9.40
CA LEU A 167 9.36 13.03 -10.58
C LEU A 167 10.29 13.64 -11.61
N VAL A 168 11.07 12.77 -12.27
CA VAL A 168 11.98 13.12 -13.36
C VAL A 168 11.60 12.35 -14.61
N ALA A 169 11.87 12.90 -15.79
CA ALA A 169 11.69 12.21 -17.05
C ALA A 169 12.86 11.26 -17.32
N LEU A 170 12.55 10.02 -17.66
CA LEU A 170 13.47 9.05 -18.20
C LEU A 170 13.26 8.95 -19.70
N LEU A 171 14.30 9.27 -20.46
CA LEU A 171 14.30 9.32 -21.91
C LEU A 171 15.35 8.36 -22.47
N ALA A 172 15.17 7.89 -23.70
CA ALA A 172 16.24 7.20 -24.40
C ALA A 172 17.48 8.10 -24.50
N PRO A 173 18.70 7.56 -24.48
CA PRO A 173 19.93 8.36 -24.52
C PRO A 173 20.04 9.27 -25.76
N ASP A 174 19.46 8.86 -26.88
CA ASP A 174 19.43 9.56 -28.17
C ASP A 174 18.18 10.44 -28.38
N HIS A 175 17.32 10.56 -27.38
CA HIS A 175 16.11 11.36 -27.46
C HIS A 175 16.43 12.87 -27.63
N PRO A 176 15.68 13.62 -28.46
CA PRO A 176 15.97 15.04 -28.71
C PRO A 176 16.04 15.92 -27.46
N LEU A 177 15.27 15.52 -26.40
CA LEU A 177 15.24 16.22 -25.10
C LEU A 177 16.29 15.70 -24.10
N ALA A 178 17.06 14.64 -24.42
CA ALA A 178 18.00 14.01 -23.50
C ALA A 178 19.13 14.95 -23.00
N ALA A 179 19.56 15.88 -23.84
CA ALA A 179 20.61 16.83 -23.51
C ALA A 179 20.11 18.11 -22.78
N ARG A 180 18.80 18.21 -22.53
CA ARG A 180 18.22 19.35 -21.84
C ARG A 180 18.54 19.31 -20.35
N ARG A 181 18.84 20.46 -19.77
CA ARG A 181 19.02 20.60 -18.31
C ARG A 181 17.71 20.42 -17.53
N ARG A 182 16.59 20.72 -18.16
CA ARG A 182 15.21 20.59 -17.65
C ARG A 182 14.25 20.74 -18.82
N ILE A 183 13.06 20.19 -18.70
CA ILE A 183 11.98 20.26 -19.68
C ILE A 183 10.69 20.72 -19.01
N ASP A 184 9.84 21.41 -19.76
CA ASP A 184 8.49 21.70 -19.34
C ASP A 184 7.58 20.51 -19.68
N MET A 185 6.60 20.20 -18.84
CA MET A 185 5.69 19.07 -19.09
C MET A 185 4.99 19.17 -20.44
N ALA A 186 4.69 20.39 -20.91
CA ALA A 186 4.08 20.65 -22.21
C ALA A 186 4.97 20.24 -23.41
N GLU A 187 6.29 20.15 -23.24
CA GLU A 187 7.21 19.69 -24.30
C GLU A 187 7.10 18.18 -24.56
N LEU A 188 6.42 17.44 -23.64
CA LEU A 188 6.14 16.00 -23.77
C LEU A 188 4.79 15.69 -24.43
N ARG A 189 4.09 16.71 -24.94
CA ARG A 189 2.73 16.58 -25.49
C ARG A 189 2.61 15.53 -26.59
N ASP A 190 3.58 15.49 -27.48
CA ASP A 190 3.57 14.63 -28.66
C ASP A 190 4.29 13.28 -28.41
N GLU A 191 4.75 13.06 -27.17
CA GLU A 191 5.45 11.83 -26.78
C GLU A 191 4.48 10.71 -26.36
N ARG A 192 4.92 9.48 -26.56
CA ARG A 192 4.27 8.30 -25.96
C ARG A 192 4.75 8.15 -24.53
N PHE A 193 3.85 7.78 -23.65
CA PHE A 193 4.18 7.56 -22.24
C PHE A 193 4.22 6.06 -21.89
N VAL A 194 5.24 5.70 -21.11
CA VAL A 194 5.33 4.43 -20.40
C VAL A 194 4.99 4.70 -18.94
N VAL A 195 3.92 4.12 -18.44
CA VAL A 195 3.36 4.44 -17.13
C VAL A 195 3.17 3.20 -16.25
N PHE A 196 2.93 3.43 -14.97
CA PHE A 196 2.41 2.37 -14.11
C PHE A 196 0.97 2.00 -14.48
N GLY A 197 0.59 0.75 -14.19
CA GLY A 197 -0.76 0.25 -14.40
C GLY A 197 -1.83 1.02 -13.62
N GLU A 198 -3.09 0.75 -13.91
CA GLU A 198 -4.23 1.38 -13.27
C GLU A 198 -4.22 1.26 -11.74
N GLY A 199 -4.77 2.28 -11.06
CA GLY A 199 -4.79 2.38 -9.58
C GLY A 199 -3.49 2.87 -8.95
N GLY A 200 -2.38 3.00 -9.71
CA GLY A 200 -1.13 3.54 -9.20
C GLY A 200 -1.14 5.04 -8.96
N SER A 201 -0.62 5.51 -7.82
CA SER A 201 -0.49 6.94 -7.52
C SER A 201 0.37 7.67 -8.55
N LEU A 202 1.46 7.06 -9.01
CA LEU A 202 2.36 7.64 -10.01
C LEU A 202 1.67 7.86 -11.36
N ARG A 203 0.85 6.89 -11.83
CA ARG A 203 0.06 7.10 -13.06
C ARG A 203 -0.87 8.31 -12.91
N ARG A 204 -1.56 8.43 -11.80
CA ARG A 204 -2.47 9.55 -11.53
C ARG A 204 -1.73 10.89 -11.54
N ILE A 205 -0.55 10.97 -10.90
CA ILE A 205 0.28 12.18 -10.88
C ILE A 205 0.68 12.57 -12.30
N VAL A 206 1.14 11.63 -13.13
CA VAL A 206 1.57 11.87 -14.51
C VAL A 206 0.41 12.35 -15.38
N VAL A 207 -0.73 11.64 -15.36
CA VAL A 207 -1.91 11.99 -16.17
C VAL A 207 -2.44 13.37 -15.80
N GLN A 208 -2.51 13.65 -14.49
CA GLN A 208 -3.01 14.92 -14.03
C GLN A 208 -2.01 16.07 -14.35
N GLY A 209 -0.70 15.83 -14.22
CA GLY A 209 0.31 16.82 -14.62
C GLY A 209 0.26 17.16 -16.10
N ALA A 210 -0.01 16.16 -16.96
CA ALA A 210 -0.23 16.38 -18.39
C ALA A 210 -1.46 17.25 -18.65
N ARG A 211 -2.58 16.97 -17.97
CA ARG A 211 -3.81 17.78 -18.06
C ARG A 211 -3.58 19.21 -17.60
N GLU A 212 -2.84 19.42 -16.52
CA GLU A 212 -2.45 20.76 -16.05
C GLU A 212 -1.55 21.49 -17.04
N ALA A 213 -0.73 20.75 -17.79
CA ALA A 213 0.07 21.28 -18.90
C ALA A 213 -0.72 21.44 -20.20
N GLY A 214 -2.03 21.14 -20.21
CA GLY A 214 -2.96 21.37 -21.32
C GLY A 214 -2.96 20.27 -22.39
N PHE A 215 -2.69 19.01 -22.03
CA PHE A 215 -2.80 17.88 -22.96
C PHE A 215 -3.20 16.56 -22.28
N GLU A 216 -3.74 15.62 -23.05
CA GLU A 216 -3.94 14.23 -22.62
C GLU A 216 -2.74 13.40 -23.05
N PRO A 217 -2.09 12.66 -22.11
CA PRO A 217 -0.91 11.88 -22.45
C PRO A 217 -1.27 10.63 -23.28
N ALA A 218 -0.50 10.34 -24.32
CA ALA A 218 -0.63 9.12 -25.10
C ALA A 218 -0.02 7.94 -24.33
N LEU A 219 -0.82 7.23 -23.53
CA LEU A 219 -0.38 6.08 -22.73
C LEU A 219 -0.18 4.88 -23.65
N ALA A 220 1.05 4.57 -24.03
CA ALA A 220 1.36 3.52 -25.00
C ALA A 220 1.69 2.18 -24.34
N PHE A 221 2.33 2.21 -23.16
CA PHE A 221 2.76 1.01 -22.45
C PHE A 221 2.51 1.14 -20.95
N GLU A 222 2.15 0.02 -20.34
CA GLU A 222 1.93 -0.08 -18.89
C GLU A 222 2.78 -1.20 -18.29
N SER A 223 3.32 -0.96 -17.11
CA SER A 223 4.00 -1.98 -16.31
C SER A 223 3.75 -1.76 -14.82
N THR A 224 3.91 -2.80 -14.04
CA THR A 224 3.87 -2.73 -12.57
C THR A 224 5.26 -2.62 -11.94
N GLU A 225 6.33 -2.64 -12.75
CA GLU A 225 7.72 -2.66 -12.32
C GLU A 225 8.48 -1.46 -12.89
N SER A 226 9.10 -0.64 -12.02
CA SER A 226 9.91 0.52 -12.42
C SER A 226 11.10 0.14 -13.30
N ALA A 227 11.76 -0.99 -13.01
CA ALA A 227 12.87 -1.49 -13.83
C ALA A 227 12.43 -1.78 -15.28
N ARG A 228 11.22 -2.31 -15.48
CA ARG A 228 10.67 -2.55 -16.82
C ARG A 228 10.30 -1.25 -17.53
N ILE A 229 9.70 -0.29 -16.79
CA ILE A 229 9.39 1.04 -17.30
C ILE A 229 10.69 1.72 -17.76
N ARG A 230 11.74 1.70 -16.95
CA ARG A 230 13.07 2.20 -17.31
C ARG A 230 13.61 1.52 -18.57
N ALA A 231 13.53 0.19 -18.66
CA ALA A 231 14.01 -0.56 -19.82
C ALA A 231 13.27 -0.22 -21.12
N MET A 232 11.97 0.08 -21.03
CA MET A 232 11.17 0.54 -22.16
C MET A 232 11.56 1.96 -22.58
N ALA A 233 11.73 2.89 -21.63
CA ALA A 233 12.19 4.24 -21.89
C ALA A 233 13.60 4.24 -22.53
N SER A 234 14.51 3.44 -22.01
CA SER A 234 15.86 3.26 -22.58
C SER A 234 15.87 2.85 -24.05
N ARG A 235 14.86 2.13 -24.51
CA ARG A 235 14.71 1.66 -25.90
C ARG A 235 13.88 2.59 -26.78
N GLY A 236 13.51 3.80 -26.28
CA GLY A 236 12.75 4.77 -27.04
C GLY A 236 11.29 4.35 -27.30
N LEU A 237 10.71 3.42 -26.49
CA LEU A 237 9.30 3.04 -26.62
C LEU A 237 8.36 4.14 -26.14
N GLY A 238 8.86 5.10 -25.36
CA GLY A 238 8.17 6.27 -24.85
C GLY A 238 8.93 6.92 -23.71
N VAL A 239 8.45 8.04 -23.22
CA VAL A 239 8.99 8.73 -22.04
C VAL A 239 8.36 8.14 -20.78
N ALA A 240 9.12 8.06 -19.69
CA ALA A 240 8.59 7.68 -18.39
C ALA A 240 8.85 8.80 -17.37
N LEU A 241 7.91 9.00 -16.46
CA LEU A 241 8.08 9.90 -15.32
C LEU A 241 8.12 9.04 -14.05
N LEU A 242 9.29 9.00 -13.43
CA LEU A 242 9.54 8.21 -12.22
C LEU A 242 10.07 9.10 -11.09
N PRO A 243 9.92 8.70 -9.82
CA PRO A 243 10.60 9.34 -8.71
C PRO A 243 12.12 9.39 -8.94
N ALA A 244 12.76 10.45 -8.48
CA ALA A 244 14.20 10.66 -8.70
C ALA A 244 15.04 9.48 -8.13
N SER A 245 14.67 8.91 -6.99
CA SER A 245 15.34 7.74 -6.41
C SER A 245 15.27 6.51 -7.32
N GLU A 246 14.14 6.27 -7.98
CA GLU A 246 13.97 5.18 -8.94
C GLU A 246 14.84 5.37 -10.19
N ALA A 247 15.06 6.63 -10.58
CA ALA A 247 15.93 6.97 -11.70
C ALA A 247 17.42 6.75 -11.39
N GLU A 248 17.80 6.75 -10.10
CA GLU A 248 19.16 6.49 -9.63
C GLU A 248 19.50 4.99 -9.60
N HIS A 249 18.53 4.09 -9.65
CA HIS A 249 18.76 2.65 -9.62
C HIS A 249 19.54 2.19 -10.86
N GLU A 250 20.37 1.17 -10.69
CA GLU A 250 21.09 0.52 -11.79
C GLU A 250 20.13 -0.08 -12.82
N GLY A 251 20.51 -0.03 -14.08
CA GLY A 251 19.70 -0.58 -15.17
C GLY A 251 20.11 -0.06 -16.55
N PRO A 252 19.32 -0.35 -17.59
CA PRO A 252 19.57 0.14 -18.93
C PRO A 252 19.74 1.67 -18.96
N PRO A 253 20.66 2.17 -19.82
CA PRO A 253 21.00 3.60 -19.84
C PRO A 253 19.81 4.45 -20.25
N VAL A 254 19.56 5.53 -19.51
CA VAL A 254 18.54 6.54 -19.78
C VAL A 254 19.12 7.94 -19.54
N ALA A 255 18.63 8.93 -20.25
CA ALA A 255 18.81 10.32 -19.87
C ALA A 255 17.75 10.65 -18.80
N VAL A 256 18.21 11.24 -17.69
CA VAL A 256 17.34 11.67 -16.58
C VAL A 256 17.24 13.19 -16.62
N VAL A 257 16.04 13.71 -16.87
CA VAL A 257 15.81 15.15 -17.06
C VAL A 257 14.72 15.63 -16.09
N PRO A 258 15.00 16.65 -15.26
CA PRO A 258 14.00 17.27 -14.39
C PRO A 258 12.83 17.88 -15.18
N VAL A 259 11.60 17.66 -14.68
CA VAL A 259 10.36 18.18 -15.26
C VAL A 259 9.81 19.32 -14.41
N ARG A 260 9.25 20.32 -15.07
CA ARG A 260 8.59 21.47 -14.44
C ARG A 260 7.34 21.89 -15.21
N ASN A 261 6.59 22.85 -14.69
CA ASN A 261 5.41 23.47 -15.31
C ASN A 261 4.35 22.46 -15.79
N PRO A 262 3.76 21.66 -14.87
CA PRO A 262 3.97 21.69 -13.42
C PRO A 262 5.17 20.83 -12.98
N ALA A 263 5.76 21.16 -11.84
CA ALA A 263 6.66 20.27 -11.14
C ALA A 263 5.81 19.14 -10.50
N LEU A 264 6.18 17.90 -10.78
CA LEU A 264 5.46 16.73 -10.27
C LEU A 264 6.22 16.15 -9.08
N THR A 265 5.51 15.90 -7.99
CA THR A 265 6.06 15.28 -6.79
C THR A 265 5.22 14.08 -6.37
N ARG A 266 5.85 13.11 -5.75
CA ARG A 266 5.19 12.04 -5.03
C ARG A 266 5.49 12.18 -3.54
N ASP A 267 4.46 12.22 -2.72
CA ASP A 267 4.60 12.09 -1.27
C ASP A 267 4.72 10.63 -0.85
N VAL A 268 5.45 10.38 0.22
CA VAL A 268 5.40 9.14 1.00
C VAL A 268 4.92 9.52 2.38
N THR A 269 3.80 8.96 2.79
CA THR A 269 3.10 9.32 4.01
C THR A 269 2.78 8.06 4.79
N LEU A 270 3.11 8.07 6.09
CA LEU A 270 2.63 7.08 7.05
C LEU A 270 1.21 7.44 7.45
N ALA A 271 0.30 6.49 7.34
CA ALA A 271 -1.12 6.68 7.64
C ALA A 271 -1.62 5.60 8.61
N TRP A 272 -2.49 6.01 9.53
CA TRP A 272 -3.17 5.10 10.45
C TRP A 272 -4.51 5.68 10.88
N ARG A 273 -5.36 4.86 11.47
CA ARG A 273 -6.66 5.32 11.95
C ARG A 273 -6.54 5.98 13.32
N ALA A 274 -6.86 7.28 13.44
CA ALA A 274 -6.72 8.07 14.66
C ALA A 274 -7.62 7.59 15.81
N ASN A 275 -8.86 7.25 15.47
CA ASN A 275 -9.90 6.90 16.45
C ASN A 275 -10.00 5.40 16.73
N ARG A 276 -8.92 4.65 16.49
CA ARG A 276 -8.81 3.22 16.79
C ARG A 276 -7.93 2.99 18.00
N ARG A 277 -8.29 2.03 18.84
CA ARG A 277 -7.38 1.50 19.87
C ARG A 277 -6.40 0.54 19.20
N HIS A 278 -5.18 1.05 18.94
CA HIS A 278 -4.13 0.22 18.37
C HIS A 278 -3.61 -0.80 19.40
N SER A 279 -3.24 -2.00 18.94
CA SER A 279 -2.55 -2.99 19.76
C SER A 279 -1.22 -2.43 20.27
N PRO A 280 -0.66 -2.93 21.37
CA PRO A 280 0.68 -2.54 21.84
C PRO A 280 1.75 -2.69 20.75
N ALA A 281 1.69 -3.77 19.97
CA ALA A 281 2.58 -3.99 18.82
C ALA A 281 2.46 -2.88 17.77
N ALA A 282 1.24 -2.53 17.35
CA ALA A 282 1.01 -1.47 16.38
C ALA A 282 1.42 -0.09 16.91
N ARG A 283 1.19 0.20 18.22
CA ARG A 283 1.67 1.44 18.86
C ARG A 283 3.18 1.55 18.86
N ALA A 284 3.88 0.47 19.24
CA ALA A 284 5.33 0.42 19.22
C ALA A 284 5.91 0.61 17.81
N PHE A 285 5.24 0.02 16.80
CA PHE A 285 5.61 0.20 15.40
C PHE A 285 5.42 1.66 14.95
N LEU A 286 4.26 2.26 15.25
CA LEU A 286 3.98 3.65 14.91
C LEU A 286 4.99 4.61 15.57
N GLN A 287 5.31 4.42 16.85
CA GLN A 287 6.31 5.24 17.54
C GLN A 287 7.68 5.16 16.85
N LEU A 288 8.11 3.94 16.48
CA LEU A 288 9.36 3.76 15.77
C LEU A 288 9.33 4.40 14.37
N ALA A 289 8.24 4.23 13.62
CA ALA A 289 8.12 4.76 12.27
C ALA A 289 8.11 6.30 12.24
N VAL A 290 7.41 6.94 13.19
CA VAL A 290 7.38 8.40 13.33
C VAL A 290 8.75 8.96 13.76
N THR A 291 9.48 8.26 14.64
CA THR A 291 10.81 8.71 15.07
C THR A 291 11.89 8.46 14.03
N ALA A 292 11.75 7.45 13.18
CA ALA A 292 12.69 7.13 12.11
C ALA A 292 12.82 8.25 11.07
N ASP A 293 11.73 9.00 10.83
CA ASP A 293 11.73 10.19 9.98
C ASP A 293 12.60 11.31 10.53
N SER A 294 12.54 11.53 11.85
CA SER A 294 13.22 12.65 12.51
C SER A 294 14.75 12.48 12.64
N ALA A 295 15.27 11.26 12.55
CA ALA A 295 16.65 10.92 12.88
C ALA A 295 17.49 10.41 11.70
N GLY A 296 16.87 10.12 10.53
CA GLY A 296 17.49 9.30 9.49
C GLY A 296 17.90 7.95 10.08
N LEU A 297 17.28 6.84 9.65
CA LEU A 297 17.68 5.52 10.14
C LEU A 297 19.19 5.34 10.01
N PRO A 298 19.91 4.93 11.08
CA PRO A 298 21.34 4.72 11.01
C PRO A 298 21.61 3.68 9.91
N ARG A 299 22.40 4.05 8.92
CA ARG A 299 22.97 3.08 7.99
C ARG A 299 23.91 2.21 8.81
N GLU A 300 23.47 1.04 9.25
CA GLU A 300 24.38 0.03 9.72
C GLU A 300 25.30 -0.33 8.55
N ASN A 301 26.56 0.00 8.72
CA ASN A 301 27.65 -0.54 7.90
C ASN A 301 27.57 -2.06 7.97
N VAL A 302 27.08 -2.70 6.91
CA VAL A 302 27.37 -4.09 6.66
C VAL A 302 28.84 -4.11 6.20
N ALA A 303 29.74 -4.18 7.17
CA ALA A 303 31.15 -4.42 6.96
C ALA A 303 31.36 -5.93 7.04
N SER A 304 31.85 -6.48 5.93
CA SER A 304 32.59 -7.73 5.71
C SER A 304 31.85 -9.02 5.90
#